data_a711eec36f30e215a52411d6554924e9
#
_entry.id   a711eec36f30e215a52411d6554924e9
#
_cell.length_a   1.000
_cell.length_b   1.000
_cell.length_c   1.000
_cell.angle_alpha   90.00
_cell.angle_beta   90.00
_cell.angle_gamma   90.00
#
_symmetry.space_group_name_H-M   'P 1'
#
loop_
_entity.id
_entity.type
_entity.pdbx_description
1 polymer ?
#
loop_
_entity_poly.entity_id
_entity_poly.type
_entity_poly.pdbx_seq_one_letter_code
_entity_poly.pdbx_strand_id
1 'polypeptide(L)'
;GLSPLYPHVSCDHDAEVCLITTGEGEINAASTVSALMSSIRFDLRSTYILVNGIAGVNPDVATMGSVGFARFAVQVGLQYSIDAREAPKDWNYTFWNYGTSKPGQYPQVLYGTEVFEINTHLRDRVFELVRHLRLKDNASVKKQRATYPQVKAKAPPVVFQGDITTSDMYFTGKTLYV
;
A
#
# COMPACT_ATOMS: atom_id res chain seq x y z
N GLY A 1 13.46 8.68 19.25
CA GLY A 1 13.85 7.50 18.47
C GLY A 1 12.92 7.26 17.32
N LEU A 2 13.28 6.35 16.43
CA LEU A 2 12.40 5.85 15.38
C LEU A 2 11.29 4.96 16.00
N SER A 3 10.78 3.97 15.30
CA SER A 3 9.77 3.05 15.84
C SER A 3 10.28 2.38 17.15
N PRO A 4 9.45 2.21 18.19
CA PRO A 4 9.83 1.50 19.41
C PRO A 4 10.30 0.05 19.17
N LEU A 5 9.71 -0.63 18.18
CA LEU A 5 10.08 -2.00 17.80
C LEU A 5 11.27 -2.04 16.83
N TYR A 6 11.49 -0.97 16.06
CA TYR A 6 12.52 -0.87 15.04
C TYR A 6 13.29 0.45 15.19
N PRO A 7 14.09 0.60 16.26
CA PRO A 7 14.70 1.90 16.61
C PRO A 7 15.94 2.25 15.79
N HIS A 8 16.36 1.39 14.88
CA HIS A 8 17.62 1.53 14.17
C HIS A 8 17.43 1.82 12.68
N VAL A 9 18.41 2.54 12.13
CA VAL A 9 18.68 2.60 10.69
C VAL A 9 19.80 1.62 10.41
N SER A 10 19.62 0.71 9.48
CA SER A 10 20.65 -0.26 9.07
C SER A 10 21.14 0.11 7.68
N CYS A 11 22.42 0.37 7.54
CA CYS A 11 23.04 0.72 6.28
C CYS A 11 24.08 -0.33 5.86
N ASP A 12 24.40 -0.35 4.58
CA ASP A 12 25.58 -1.05 4.08
C ASP A 12 26.87 -0.37 4.57
N HIS A 13 28.03 -0.97 4.21
CA HIS A 13 29.33 -0.50 4.68
C HIS A 13 29.62 0.96 4.30
N ASP A 14 29.19 1.38 3.12
CA ASP A 14 29.49 2.69 2.55
C ASP A 14 28.36 3.71 2.82
N ALA A 15 27.32 3.28 3.51
CA ALA A 15 26.10 4.03 3.78
C ALA A 15 25.38 4.57 2.53
N GLU A 16 25.54 3.86 1.40
CA GLU A 16 24.87 4.18 0.15
C GLU A 16 23.42 3.66 0.13
N VAL A 17 23.18 2.51 0.78
CA VAL A 17 21.85 1.91 0.93
C VAL A 17 21.53 1.72 2.40
N CYS A 18 20.43 2.32 2.83
CA CYS A 18 19.94 2.21 4.20
C CYS A 18 18.53 1.65 4.25
N LEU A 19 18.24 0.87 5.27
CA LEU A 19 16.93 0.30 5.55
C LEU A 19 16.40 0.83 6.87
N ILE A 20 15.14 1.23 6.85
CA ILE A 20 14.36 1.63 8.02
C ILE A 20 13.05 0.86 8.01
N THR A 21 12.66 0.32 9.16
CA THR A 21 11.35 -0.29 9.33
C THR A 21 10.48 0.62 10.18
N THR A 22 9.32 1.00 9.66
CA THR A 22 8.39 1.89 10.37
C THR A 22 7.55 1.13 11.40
N GLY A 23 7.33 -0.16 11.19
CA GLY A 23 6.25 -0.92 11.81
C GLY A 23 4.95 -0.76 11.04
N GLU A 24 3.93 -1.52 11.41
CA GLU A 24 2.62 -1.49 10.78
C GLU A 24 1.78 -0.33 11.32
N GLY A 25 0.88 0.17 10.47
CA GLY A 25 -0.07 1.24 10.80
C GLY A 25 0.43 2.64 10.43
N GLU A 26 -0.52 3.49 10.10
CA GLU A 26 -0.28 4.86 9.63
C GLU A 26 0.43 5.71 10.70
N ILE A 27 0.10 5.51 11.97
CA ILE A 27 0.72 6.24 13.09
C ILE A 27 2.21 5.88 13.22
N ASN A 28 2.56 4.60 13.12
CA ASN A 28 3.95 4.16 13.16
C ASN A 28 4.75 4.71 11.98
N ALA A 29 4.16 4.66 10.78
CA ALA A 29 4.78 5.19 9.58
C ALA A 29 5.01 6.70 9.69
N ALA A 30 3.98 7.48 10.03
CA ALA A 30 4.06 8.93 10.17
C ALA A 30 5.08 9.35 11.23
N SER A 31 5.06 8.71 12.41
CA SER A 31 5.97 9.03 13.50
C SER A 31 7.42 8.74 13.13
N THR A 32 7.69 7.58 12.54
CA THR A 32 9.05 7.18 12.16
C THR A 32 9.61 8.05 11.04
N VAL A 33 8.82 8.31 10.00
CA VAL A 33 9.24 9.16 8.89
C VAL A 33 9.45 10.60 9.36
N SER A 34 8.57 11.15 10.19
CA SER A 34 8.73 12.49 10.77
C SER A 34 10.00 12.60 11.60
N ALA A 35 10.28 11.59 12.44
CA ALA A 35 11.50 11.56 13.24
C ALA A 35 12.77 11.49 12.38
N LEU A 36 12.74 10.71 11.30
CA LEU A 36 13.84 10.63 10.35
C LEU A 36 14.08 11.96 9.64
N MET A 37 13.02 12.55 9.06
CA MET A 37 13.12 13.79 8.28
C MET A 37 13.50 15.00 9.10
N SER A 38 13.17 15.00 10.40
CA SER A 38 13.52 16.07 11.34
C SER A 38 14.87 15.85 12.04
N SER A 39 15.52 14.72 11.80
CA SER A 39 16.77 14.38 12.47
C SER A 39 17.95 15.12 11.86
N ILE A 40 18.72 15.80 12.69
CA ILE A 40 20.01 16.44 12.32
C ILE A 40 21.12 15.41 12.07
N ARG A 41 20.89 14.14 12.36
CA ARG A 41 21.87 13.05 12.20
C ARG A 41 21.97 12.53 10.78
N PHE A 42 20.96 12.81 9.94
CA PHE A 42 20.89 12.33 8.57
C PHE A 42 20.79 13.53 7.61
N ASP A 43 21.69 13.58 6.65
CA ASP A 43 21.56 14.51 5.52
C ASP A 43 20.87 13.81 4.37
N LEU A 44 19.57 14.06 4.23
CA LEU A 44 18.73 13.42 3.24
C LEU A 44 18.55 14.24 1.95
N ARG A 45 19.26 15.38 1.80
CA ARG A 45 19.09 16.30 0.65
C ARG A 45 19.38 15.67 -0.71
N SER A 46 20.22 14.64 -0.75
CA SER A 46 20.58 13.91 -1.97
C SER A 46 20.19 12.44 -1.89
N THR A 47 19.12 12.12 -1.17
CA THR A 47 18.69 10.75 -0.91
C THR A 47 17.40 10.44 -1.67
N TYR A 48 17.38 9.31 -2.35
CA TYR A 48 16.15 8.72 -2.87
C TYR A 48 15.49 7.87 -1.81
N ILE A 49 14.17 7.95 -1.70
CA ILE A 49 13.39 7.16 -0.74
C ILE A 49 12.51 6.19 -1.51
N LEU A 50 12.70 4.90 -1.26
CA LEU A 50 11.84 3.83 -1.76
C LEU A 50 10.96 3.33 -0.62
N VAL A 51 9.66 3.49 -0.75
CA VAL A 51 8.68 2.89 0.17
C VAL A 51 8.37 1.48 -0.34
N ASN A 52 8.67 0.49 0.47
CA ASN A 52 8.43 -0.92 0.16
C ASN A 52 7.50 -1.55 1.20
N GLY A 53 6.50 -2.26 0.75
CA GLY A 53 5.53 -2.96 1.59
C GLY A 53 5.16 -4.33 1.02
N ILE A 54 4.31 -5.02 1.75
CA ILE A 54 3.81 -6.37 1.43
C ILE A 54 2.30 -6.35 1.20
N ALA A 55 1.80 -5.37 0.46
CA ALA A 55 0.40 -5.22 0.14
C ALA A 55 -0.20 -6.49 -0.51
N GLY A 56 -1.46 -6.74 -0.24
CA GLY A 56 -2.24 -7.70 -1.01
C GLY A 56 -2.48 -7.21 -2.44
N VAL A 57 -2.77 -8.12 -3.35
CA VAL A 57 -3.07 -7.78 -4.74
C VAL A 57 -4.49 -8.23 -5.12
N ASN A 58 -5.21 -7.37 -5.82
CA ASN A 58 -6.50 -7.75 -6.41
C ASN A 58 -6.28 -8.86 -7.45
N PRO A 59 -6.96 -10.02 -7.33
CA PRO A 59 -6.80 -11.16 -8.23
C PRO A 59 -7.20 -10.87 -9.69
N ASP A 60 -7.97 -9.83 -9.95
CA ASP A 60 -8.27 -9.36 -11.30
C ASP A 60 -7.15 -8.50 -11.91
N VAL A 61 -6.17 -8.08 -11.11
CA VAL A 61 -5.03 -7.25 -11.54
C VAL A 61 -3.77 -8.08 -11.71
N ALA A 62 -3.38 -8.84 -10.68
CA ALA A 62 -2.13 -9.62 -10.70
C ALA A 62 -2.21 -10.81 -9.74
N THR A 63 -1.10 -11.49 -9.55
CA THR A 63 -0.95 -12.65 -8.67
C THR A 63 0.00 -12.37 -7.51
N MET A 64 -0.06 -13.22 -6.49
CA MET A 64 0.87 -13.21 -5.36
C MET A 64 2.33 -13.30 -5.82
N GLY A 65 3.20 -12.53 -5.18
CA GLY A 65 4.62 -12.44 -5.51
C GLY A 65 4.91 -11.45 -6.65
N SER A 66 3.89 -10.81 -7.22
CA SER A 66 4.08 -9.68 -8.15
C SER A 66 4.57 -8.43 -7.42
N VAL A 67 5.22 -7.53 -8.16
CA VAL A 67 5.70 -6.24 -7.66
C VAL A 67 4.96 -5.11 -8.38
N GLY A 68 4.21 -4.32 -7.64
CA GLY A 68 3.48 -3.17 -8.16
C GLY A 68 4.18 -1.85 -7.84
N PHE A 69 4.39 -1.01 -8.85
CA PHE A 69 4.86 0.36 -8.70
C PHE A 69 3.65 1.31 -8.71
N ALA A 70 3.28 1.81 -7.55
CA ALA A 70 2.16 2.73 -7.41
C ALA A 70 2.48 4.11 -7.98
N ARG A 71 1.46 4.78 -8.51
CA ARG A 71 1.47 6.22 -8.75
C ARG A 71 0.82 6.94 -7.59
N PHE A 72 -0.34 6.48 -7.19
CA PHE A 72 -1.09 7.02 -6.08
C PHE A 72 -1.11 6.05 -4.90
N ALA A 73 -0.96 6.60 -3.71
CA ALA A 73 -1.33 5.94 -2.46
C ALA A 73 -2.61 6.59 -1.95
N VAL A 74 -3.68 5.79 -1.81
CA VAL A 74 -5.01 6.25 -1.43
C VAL A 74 -5.36 5.71 -0.06
N GLN A 75 -5.56 6.63 0.89
CA GLN A 75 -6.00 6.29 2.23
C GLN A 75 -7.51 6.00 2.20
N VAL A 76 -7.90 4.79 2.59
CA VAL A 76 -9.29 4.33 2.57
C VAL A 76 -9.86 4.02 3.96
N GLY A 77 -9.08 4.22 5.02
CA GLY A 77 -9.50 3.94 6.39
C GLY A 77 -10.31 5.06 7.04
N LEU A 78 -10.26 6.29 6.50
CA LEU A 78 -10.98 7.42 7.07
C LEU A 78 -12.42 7.43 6.56
N GLN A 79 -13.32 6.80 7.32
CA GLN A 79 -14.71 6.61 6.93
C GLN A 79 -15.61 6.40 8.17
N TYR A 80 -16.91 6.60 7.99
CA TYR A 80 -17.90 6.16 8.96
C TYR A 80 -18.16 4.67 8.83
N SER A 81 -18.51 4.03 9.94
CA SER A 81 -18.99 2.64 9.94
C SER A 81 -20.17 2.51 10.90
N ILE A 82 -21.04 1.54 10.62
CA ILE A 82 -22.17 1.16 11.47
C ILE A 82 -22.19 -0.35 11.64
N ASP A 83 -22.69 -0.84 12.74
CA ASP A 83 -22.90 -2.27 12.93
C ASP A 83 -23.90 -2.80 11.87
N ALA A 84 -23.56 -3.94 11.27
CA ALA A 84 -24.41 -4.51 10.21
C ALA A 84 -25.86 -4.82 10.65
N ARG A 85 -26.08 -5.00 11.96
CA ARG A 85 -27.41 -5.23 12.53
C ARG A 85 -28.26 -3.98 12.59
N GLU A 86 -27.63 -2.80 12.55
CA GLU A 86 -28.26 -1.48 12.63
C GLU A 86 -28.31 -0.77 11.27
N ALA A 87 -27.58 -1.31 10.28
CA ALA A 87 -27.56 -0.75 8.94
C ALA A 87 -28.92 -0.85 8.25
N PRO A 88 -29.33 0.17 7.47
CA PRO A 88 -30.51 0.07 6.61
C PRO A 88 -30.42 -1.14 5.69
N LYS A 89 -31.56 -1.82 5.46
CA LYS A 89 -31.62 -3.06 4.70
C LYS A 89 -31.23 -2.92 3.22
N ASP A 90 -31.31 -1.73 2.69
CA ASP A 90 -30.94 -1.37 1.32
C ASP A 90 -29.47 -0.98 1.17
N TRP A 91 -28.70 -0.98 2.27
CA TRP A 91 -27.29 -0.72 2.20
C TRP A 91 -26.49 -2.00 1.86
N ASN A 92 -25.65 -1.90 0.82
CA ASN A 92 -24.76 -2.98 0.42
C ASN A 92 -23.49 -3.06 1.29
N TYR A 93 -23.16 -1.97 2.00
CA TYR A 93 -21.98 -1.84 2.86
C TYR A 93 -22.36 -1.21 4.18
N THR A 94 -21.55 -1.44 5.20
CA THR A 94 -21.72 -0.88 6.54
C THR A 94 -20.74 0.26 6.83
N PHE A 95 -20.11 0.80 5.82
CA PHE A 95 -19.20 1.94 5.89
C PHE A 95 -19.45 2.90 4.73
N TRP A 96 -19.15 4.17 4.94
CA TRP A 96 -19.33 5.23 3.94
C TRP A 96 -18.39 6.40 4.20
N ASN A 97 -18.14 7.18 3.16
CA ASN A 97 -17.22 8.29 3.20
C ASN A 97 -17.74 9.43 4.12
N TYR A 98 -16.81 10.09 4.79
CA TYR A 98 -17.11 11.27 5.59
C TYR A 98 -17.67 12.40 4.71
N GLY A 99 -18.48 13.26 5.33
CA GLY A 99 -19.23 14.31 4.61
C GLY A 99 -20.37 13.78 3.75
N THR A 100 -20.70 12.48 3.84
CA THR A 100 -21.80 11.84 3.12
C THR A 100 -22.77 11.18 4.09
N SER A 101 -23.93 10.77 3.60
CA SER A 101 -25.01 10.21 4.42
C SER A 101 -25.25 8.72 4.20
N LYS A 102 -24.62 8.10 3.18
CA LYS A 102 -24.79 6.69 2.85
C LYS A 102 -23.63 6.15 1.99
N PRO A 103 -23.47 4.81 1.92
CA PRO A 103 -22.53 4.18 1.02
C PRO A 103 -22.69 4.57 -0.45
N GLY A 104 -21.60 4.52 -1.20
CA GLY A 104 -21.58 4.78 -2.64
C GLY A 104 -21.59 6.26 -3.03
N GLN A 105 -21.61 7.18 -2.08
CA GLN A 105 -21.44 8.60 -2.35
C GLN A 105 -19.97 8.99 -2.31
N TYR A 106 -19.55 9.88 -3.21
CA TYR A 106 -18.21 10.46 -3.18
C TYR A 106 -18.04 11.39 -1.97
N PRO A 107 -16.81 11.42 -1.38
CA PRO A 107 -16.53 12.32 -0.25
C PRO A 107 -16.83 13.78 -0.64
N GLN A 108 -17.50 14.50 0.26
CA GLN A 108 -17.82 15.91 0.07
C GLN A 108 -16.79 16.84 0.75
N VAL A 109 -15.93 16.27 1.59
CA VAL A 109 -14.91 16.98 2.35
C VAL A 109 -13.58 16.25 2.13
N LEU A 110 -12.49 16.99 2.00
CA LEU A 110 -11.13 16.47 1.92
C LEU A 110 -10.33 17.07 3.08
N TYR A 111 -9.57 16.22 3.77
CA TYR A 111 -8.66 16.63 4.84
C TYR A 111 -7.20 16.78 4.39
N GLY A 112 -6.89 16.36 3.16
CA GLY A 112 -5.57 16.50 2.55
C GLY A 112 -4.63 15.31 2.79
N THR A 113 -5.15 14.21 3.35
CA THR A 113 -4.39 12.98 3.61
C THR A 113 -4.95 11.76 2.86
N GLU A 114 -5.86 11.99 1.93
CA GLU A 114 -6.58 10.92 1.24
C GLU A 114 -5.81 10.35 0.05
N VAL A 115 -5.08 11.20 -0.65
CA VAL A 115 -4.36 10.80 -1.86
C VAL A 115 -2.99 11.45 -1.91
N PHE A 116 -1.97 10.62 -2.08
CA PHE A 116 -0.60 11.05 -2.28
C PHE A 116 -0.10 10.55 -3.63
N GLU A 117 0.43 11.45 -4.44
CA GLU A 117 1.09 11.12 -5.69
C GLU A 117 2.61 11.08 -5.47
N ILE A 118 3.24 9.99 -5.91
CA ILE A 118 4.70 9.87 -5.86
C ILE A 118 5.35 10.61 -7.04
N ASN A 119 6.66 10.74 -7.03
CA ASN A 119 7.41 11.25 -8.17
C ASN A 119 7.29 10.28 -9.36
N THR A 120 6.41 10.59 -10.30
CA THR A 120 6.09 9.72 -11.44
C THR A 120 7.27 9.53 -12.38
N HIS A 121 8.08 10.58 -12.60
CA HIS A 121 9.27 10.47 -13.44
C HIS A 121 10.30 9.48 -12.86
N LEU A 122 10.53 9.54 -11.55
CA LEU A 122 11.44 8.61 -10.89
C LEU A 122 10.87 7.19 -10.89
N ARG A 123 9.56 7.04 -10.58
CA ARG A 123 8.87 5.75 -10.65
C ARG A 123 9.01 5.10 -12.02
N ASP A 124 8.72 5.84 -13.09
CA ASP A 124 8.73 5.31 -14.44
C ASP A 124 10.15 4.92 -14.87
N ARG A 125 11.15 5.71 -14.48
CA ARG A 125 12.54 5.36 -14.74
C ARG A 125 12.96 4.08 -14.03
N VAL A 126 12.60 3.90 -12.77
CA VAL A 126 12.88 2.65 -12.03
C VAL A 126 12.10 1.49 -12.63
N PHE A 127 10.83 1.68 -12.97
CA PHE A 127 10.01 0.65 -13.59
C PHE A 127 10.62 0.14 -14.90
N GLU A 128 11.08 1.02 -15.81
CA GLU A 128 11.74 0.61 -17.05
C GLU A 128 12.99 -0.25 -16.83
N LEU A 129 13.72 -0.03 -15.76
CA LEU A 129 14.89 -0.85 -15.41
C LEU A 129 14.51 -2.27 -14.96
N VAL A 130 13.35 -2.45 -14.35
CA VAL A 130 12.97 -3.71 -13.67
C VAL A 130 11.78 -4.44 -14.28
N ARG A 131 11.01 -3.85 -15.19
CA ARG A 131 9.77 -4.43 -15.75
C ARG A 131 9.93 -5.80 -16.42
N HIS A 132 11.15 -6.13 -16.85
CA HIS A 132 11.44 -7.41 -17.47
C HIS A 132 12.07 -8.43 -16.52
N LEU A 133 12.22 -8.09 -15.25
CA LEU A 133 12.77 -9.01 -14.26
C LEU A 133 11.87 -10.23 -14.10
N ARG A 134 12.50 -11.40 -14.15
CA ARG A 134 11.83 -12.66 -13.86
C ARG A 134 11.75 -12.85 -12.34
N LEU A 135 10.57 -12.70 -11.78
CA LEU A 135 10.34 -12.85 -10.35
C LEU A 135 10.38 -14.33 -9.94
N LYS A 136 10.86 -14.57 -8.72
CA LYS A 136 10.89 -15.93 -8.15
C LYS A 136 9.47 -16.47 -7.96
N ASP A 137 9.31 -17.74 -8.24
CA ASP A 137 8.04 -18.45 -8.12
C ASP A 137 8.30 -19.89 -7.63
N ASN A 138 7.40 -20.45 -6.86
CA ASN A 138 7.58 -21.79 -6.32
C ASN A 138 6.30 -22.64 -6.42
N ALA A 139 6.44 -23.95 -6.24
CA ALA A 139 5.35 -24.90 -6.40
C ALA A 139 4.19 -24.66 -5.42
N SER A 140 4.48 -24.27 -4.18
CA SER A 140 3.46 -24.01 -3.17
C SER A 140 2.58 -22.81 -3.55
N VAL A 141 3.19 -21.70 -3.96
CA VAL A 141 2.46 -20.50 -4.43
C VAL A 141 1.68 -20.80 -5.71
N LYS A 142 2.26 -21.58 -6.63
CA LYS A 142 1.53 -22.02 -7.84
C LYS A 142 0.28 -22.84 -7.50
N LYS A 143 0.39 -23.76 -6.55
CA LYS A 143 -0.76 -24.56 -6.10
C LYS A 143 -1.83 -23.67 -5.48
N GLN A 144 -1.44 -22.72 -4.64
CA GLN A 144 -2.39 -21.81 -3.98
C GLN A 144 -3.10 -20.89 -5.01
N ARG A 145 -2.36 -20.23 -5.90
CA ARG A 145 -2.99 -19.33 -6.88
C ARG A 145 -3.85 -20.05 -7.92
N ALA A 146 -3.61 -21.35 -8.18
CA ALA A 146 -4.44 -22.15 -9.04
C ALA A 146 -5.89 -22.29 -8.57
N THR A 147 -6.17 -22.05 -7.26
CA THR A 147 -7.51 -22.06 -6.69
C THR A 147 -8.35 -20.84 -7.03
N TYR A 148 -7.74 -19.75 -7.49
CA TYR A 148 -8.47 -18.56 -7.89
C TYR A 148 -9.17 -18.76 -9.24
N PRO A 149 -10.38 -18.22 -9.43
CA PRO A 149 -11.04 -18.27 -10.74
C PRO A 149 -10.41 -17.32 -11.77
N GLN A 150 -9.83 -16.20 -11.32
CA GLN A 150 -9.32 -15.15 -12.19
C GLN A 150 -8.06 -15.57 -12.95
N VAL A 151 -8.01 -15.23 -14.23
CA VAL A 151 -6.90 -15.58 -15.13
C VAL A 151 -5.58 -14.92 -14.66
N LYS A 152 -5.62 -13.65 -14.28
CA LYS A 152 -4.43 -12.92 -13.85
C LYS A 152 -3.88 -13.45 -12.52
N ALA A 153 -4.75 -13.88 -11.61
CA ALA A 153 -4.33 -14.50 -10.36
C ALA A 153 -3.60 -15.83 -10.56
N LYS A 154 -3.90 -16.58 -11.61
CA LYS A 154 -3.22 -17.85 -11.97
C LYS A 154 -1.91 -17.66 -12.71
N ALA A 155 -1.70 -16.48 -13.30
CA ALA A 155 -0.50 -16.19 -14.09
C ALA A 155 0.77 -16.16 -13.20
N PRO A 156 1.96 -16.32 -13.76
CA PRO A 156 3.20 -16.07 -13.04
C PRO A 156 3.28 -14.65 -12.48
N PRO A 157 4.06 -14.43 -11.41
CA PRO A 157 4.25 -13.09 -10.87
C PRO A 157 4.96 -12.16 -11.87
N VAL A 158 4.53 -10.91 -11.88
CA VAL A 158 4.99 -9.88 -12.82
C VAL A 158 5.34 -8.59 -12.11
N VAL A 159 6.15 -7.76 -12.75
CA VAL A 159 6.34 -6.36 -12.37
C VAL A 159 5.32 -5.52 -13.14
N PHE A 160 4.55 -4.69 -12.45
CA PHE A 160 3.48 -3.90 -13.07
C PHE A 160 3.36 -2.50 -12.45
N GLN A 161 2.64 -1.62 -13.12
CA GLN A 161 2.27 -0.32 -12.60
C GLN A 161 0.80 -0.33 -12.18
N GLY A 162 0.48 0.36 -11.08
CA GLY A 162 -0.87 0.47 -10.55
C GLY A 162 -0.92 1.51 -9.45
N ASP A 163 -1.97 1.46 -8.65
CA ASP A 163 -2.13 2.28 -7.46
C ASP A 163 -2.26 1.40 -6.24
N ILE A 164 -2.09 1.98 -5.05
CA ILE A 164 -2.19 1.25 -3.79
C ILE A 164 -3.20 1.95 -2.88
N THR A 165 -3.98 1.17 -2.17
CA THR A 165 -4.79 1.63 -1.06
C THR A 165 -4.07 1.35 0.26
N THR A 166 -4.23 2.23 1.23
CA THR A 166 -3.70 2.09 2.58
C THR A 166 -4.79 2.29 3.63
N SER A 167 -4.68 1.59 4.74
CA SER A 167 -5.61 1.68 5.87
C SER A 167 -4.98 1.03 7.09
N ASP A 168 -5.34 1.48 8.28
CA ASP A 168 -5.04 0.79 9.53
C ASP A 168 -5.95 -0.41 9.78
N MET A 169 -6.97 -0.60 8.94
CA MET A 169 -7.83 -1.77 8.95
C MET A 169 -7.40 -2.77 7.90
N TYR A 170 -7.22 -4.04 8.30
CA TYR A 170 -7.12 -5.13 7.34
C TYR A 170 -8.47 -5.37 6.69
N PHE A 171 -8.52 -5.34 5.37
CA PHE A 171 -9.73 -5.58 4.61
C PHE A 171 -9.51 -6.64 3.53
N THR A 172 -10.55 -7.41 3.26
CA THR A 172 -10.51 -8.50 2.29
C THR A 172 -11.91 -8.74 1.73
N GLY A 173 -11.98 -9.49 0.64
CA GLY A 173 -13.23 -9.87 0.01
C GLY A 173 -13.63 -8.95 -1.14
N LYS A 174 -14.46 -9.50 -2.03
CA LYS A 174 -14.84 -8.86 -3.30
C LYS A 174 -15.60 -7.54 -3.10
N THR A 175 -16.45 -7.48 -2.10
CA THR A 175 -17.40 -6.36 -1.92
C THR A 175 -16.73 -5.05 -1.48
N LEU A 176 -15.56 -5.13 -0.85
CA LEU A 176 -14.82 -3.93 -0.40
C LEU A 176 -14.03 -3.24 -1.53
N TYR A 177 -13.93 -3.85 -2.70
CA TYR A 177 -13.11 -3.38 -3.81
C TYR A 177 -13.91 -2.91 -5.03
N VAL A 178 -15.22 -2.78 -4.92
CA VAL A 178 -16.10 -2.35 -6.01
C VAL A 178 -16.51 -0.90 -5.83
#